data_6d1f93a56e8b29b1a60c4205708f9184
#
_entry.id   6d1f93a56e8b29b1a60c4205708f9184
#
_cell.length_a   1.000
_cell.length_b   1.000
_cell.length_c   1.000
_cell.angle_alpha   90.00
_cell.angle_beta   90.00
_cell.angle_gamma   90.00
#
_symmetry.space_group_name_H-M   'P 1'
#
loop_
_entity.id
_entity.type
_entity.pdbx_description
1 polymer ?
#
loop_
_entity_poly.entity_id
_entity_poly.type
_entity_poly.pdbx_seq_one_letter_code
_entity_poly.pdbx_strand_id
1 'polypeptide(L)'
;MRPWKLLVWLCGVGLIALGLYGASVIWHGLSTSDQPSYVETVLARTTRNLAIPRKARLETNPWKATPDVLKEARESFLDRCAVCHGPDGAGQTQDGRNLYPKVPDLRLAETQKLSDGEIRYIIRNGVRLTGMPGWAKPHDEQSDDSWKLVLFIRGLRQLNNEEQAQQSATAKSAHYVGSQSCQKCHAQIYEHWRRTPMANVVRDPREHPDAIIPDLATNSVAKFAKDDIALVYGSLWKQRYFTKKGDDYFPEPAQWDVTHRVWRPYFVAKGTDWWELFYPPDNMQRPTGPTCDGCHSVEYNIHTRQVAEWNVGCEKCHGPASEHVEHPSRGNILNPARMDYVAASDTCIQCHSQGRPLTIPIEGRYYDWPVGYHVGLNLRDFWQLEEHTLGETTFTHYPDGTAHKNRMQGNDFIQSVMYRRGVTCFSCHDAHGTDNYAQLRKPADQLCLDCHGPLSLNGPRTGTIEEHTHHKKGSAGSSCIACHMPRIETTIADVKVRAHTFAFITPAMTDKYKIPNPCTTCHADKTTAWATEALRHWPERSPWRTD
;
A
#
# COMPACT_ATOMS: atom_id res chain seq x y z
N MET A 1 54.78 -32.62 11.73
CA MET A 1 55.03 -31.38 10.93
C MET A 1 55.50 -30.29 11.87
N ARG A 2 56.57 -29.51 11.48
CA ARG A 2 56.98 -28.36 12.30
C ARG A 2 55.85 -27.33 12.37
N PRO A 3 55.52 -26.77 13.54
CA PRO A 3 54.33 -25.92 13.72
C PRO A 3 54.24 -24.72 12.75
N TRP A 4 55.40 -24.22 12.30
CA TRP A 4 55.43 -23.12 11.34
C TRP A 4 54.97 -23.55 9.92
N LYS A 5 55.17 -24.82 9.49
CA LYS A 5 54.66 -25.32 8.22
C LYS A 5 53.13 -25.43 8.22
N LEU A 6 52.55 -25.81 9.37
CA LEU A 6 51.09 -25.82 9.54
C LEU A 6 50.52 -24.42 9.44
N LEU A 7 51.19 -23.43 10.07
CA LEU A 7 50.77 -22.03 10.01
C LEU A 7 50.83 -21.46 8.58
N VAL A 8 51.91 -21.72 7.85
CA VAL A 8 52.07 -21.30 6.44
C VAL A 8 51.01 -21.95 5.56
N TRP A 9 50.69 -23.24 5.79
CA TRP A 9 49.66 -23.95 5.04
C TRP A 9 48.26 -23.36 5.34
N LEU A 10 47.91 -23.08 6.60
CA LEU A 10 46.67 -22.46 7.00
C LEU A 10 46.51 -21.04 6.42
N CYS A 11 47.60 -20.25 6.42
CA CYS A 11 47.61 -18.92 5.79
C CYS A 11 47.40 -19.02 4.26
N GLY A 12 48.05 -20.01 3.61
CA GLY A 12 47.89 -20.25 2.17
C GLY A 12 46.45 -20.64 1.81
N VAL A 13 45.84 -21.56 2.56
CA VAL A 13 44.44 -21.95 2.38
C VAL A 13 43.51 -20.75 2.62
N GLY A 14 43.78 -19.93 3.65
CA GLY A 14 43.01 -18.72 3.94
C GLY A 14 43.08 -17.69 2.79
N LEU A 15 44.26 -17.48 2.21
CA LEU A 15 44.42 -16.57 1.07
C LEU A 15 43.69 -17.07 -0.18
N ILE A 16 43.75 -18.38 -0.46
CA ILE A 16 43.01 -18.99 -1.56
C ILE A 16 41.50 -18.84 -1.36
N ALA A 17 41.02 -19.14 -0.16
CA ALA A 17 39.59 -18.96 0.16
C ALA A 17 39.12 -17.50 0.01
N LEU A 18 39.96 -16.55 0.44
CA LEU A 18 39.69 -15.13 0.26
C LEU A 18 39.68 -14.71 -1.21
N GLY A 19 40.61 -15.25 -2.00
CA GLY A 19 40.67 -15.01 -3.44
C GLY A 19 39.46 -15.59 -4.18
N LEU A 20 39.03 -16.81 -3.84
CA LEU A 20 37.85 -17.44 -4.41
C LEU A 20 36.57 -16.67 -4.02
N TYR A 21 36.47 -16.19 -2.77
CA TYR A 21 35.37 -15.35 -2.32
C TYR A 21 35.34 -14.03 -3.09
N GLY A 22 36.49 -13.35 -3.23
CA GLY A 22 36.59 -12.12 -4.02
C GLY A 22 36.20 -12.31 -5.49
N ALA A 23 36.65 -13.42 -6.11
CA ALA A 23 36.25 -13.79 -7.47
C ALA A 23 34.72 -14.04 -7.57
N SER A 24 34.15 -14.72 -6.58
CA SER A 24 32.71 -14.96 -6.51
C SER A 24 31.91 -13.64 -6.43
N VAL A 25 32.33 -12.68 -5.59
CA VAL A 25 31.71 -11.37 -5.49
C VAL A 25 31.76 -10.59 -6.81
N ILE A 26 32.91 -10.64 -7.50
CA ILE A 26 33.08 -9.99 -8.81
C ILE A 26 32.19 -10.66 -9.87
N TRP A 27 32.08 -11.98 -9.84
CA TRP A 27 31.27 -12.75 -10.80
C TRP A 27 29.77 -12.52 -10.62
N HIS A 28 29.25 -12.45 -9.38
CA HIS A 28 27.84 -12.22 -9.08
C HIS A 28 27.46 -10.74 -9.07
N GLY A 29 28.44 -9.83 -9.08
CA GLY A 29 28.24 -8.39 -9.00
C GLY A 29 27.99 -7.87 -7.59
N LEU A 30 27.75 -6.56 -7.48
CA LEU A 30 27.49 -5.86 -6.22
C LEU A 30 26.02 -5.34 -6.20
N SER A 31 25.10 -6.20 -6.63
CA SER A 31 23.68 -5.84 -6.66
C SER A 31 23.10 -5.70 -5.26
N THR A 32 22.37 -4.61 -5.00
CA THR A 32 21.62 -4.43 -3.75
C THR A 32 20.32 -5.25 -3.71
N SER A 33 19.90 -5.84 -4.83
CA SER A 33 18.71 -6.72 -4.88
C SER A 33 18.96 -8.09 -4.24
N ASP A 34 20.21 -8.51 -4.13
CA ASP A 34 20.57 -9.80 -3.56
C ASP A 34 20.38 -9.84 -2.03
N GLN A 35 20.10 -11.02 -1.52
CA GLN A 35 20.09 -11.25 -0.07
C GLN A 35 21.50 -11.55 0.42
N PRO A 36 21.92 -10.99 1.59
CA PRO A 36 23.19 -11.36 2.20
C PRO A 36 23.24 -12.86 2.50
N SER A 37 24.38 -13.49 2.21
CA SER A 37 24.59 -14.87 2.58
C SER A 37 24.53 -15.06 4.11
N TYR A 38 24.29 -16.30 4.55
CA TYR A 38 24.29 -16.62 5.98
C TYR A 38 25.60 -16.22 6.66
N VAL A 39 26.74 -16.49 6.01
CA VAL A 39 28.09 -16.17 6.52
C VAL A 39 28.28 -14.66 6.65
N GLU A 40 27.90 -13.89 5.64
CA GLU A 40 27.93 -12.42 5.68
C GLU A 40 27.07 -11.87 6.82
N THR A 41 25.86 -12.39 6.96
CA THR A 41 24.93 -11.98 8.01
C THR A 41 25.50 -12.23 9.41
N VAL A 42 26.03 -13.43 9.66
CA VAL A 42 26.63 -13.78 10.96
C VAL A 42 27.86 -12.93 11.24
N LEU A 43 28.74 -12.76 10.26
CA LEU A 43 29.97 -11.98 10.40
C LEU A 43 29.66 -10.50 10.66
N ALA A 44 28.76 -9.91 9.86
CA ALA A 44 28.35 -8.52 10.01
C ALA A 44 27.69 -8.24 11.38
N ARG A 45 26.77 -9.12 11.82
CA ARG A 45 26.12 -9.01 13.13
C ARG A 45 27.11 -9.15 14.28
N THR A 46 28.02 -10.11 14.19
CA THR A 46 29.05 -10.31 15.21
C THR A 46 29.98 -9.12 15.30
N THR A 47 30.47 -8.63 14.17
CA THR A 47 31.36 -7.46 14.10
C THR A 47 30.66 -6.21 14.63
N ARG A 48 29.42 -5.96 14.24
CA ARG A 48 28.60 -4.85 14.78
C ARG A 48 28.48 -4.96 16.30
N ASN A 49 28.14 -6.14 16.80
CA ASN A 49 27.99 -6.33 18.25
C ASN A 49 29.31 -6.12 18.99
N LEU A 50 30.43 -6.59 18.48
CA LEU A 50 31.75 -6.36 19.07
C LEU A 50 32.16 -4.88 19.03
N ALA A 51 31.79 -4.16 17.99
CA ALA A 51 32.11 -2.74 17.81
C ALA A 51 31.36 -1.79 18.76
N ILE A 52 30.25 -2.22 19.36
CA ILE A 52 29.51 -1.39 20.34
C ILE A 52 30.29 -1.35 21.65
N PRO A 53 30.67 -0.15 22.16
CA PRO A 53 31.42 -0.02 23.39
C PRO A 53 30.68 -0.63 24.58
N ARG A 54 31.43 -1.31 25.49
CA ARG A 54 30.84 -1.92 26.69
C ARG A 54 30.07 -0.91 27.55
N LYS A 55 30.54 0.34 27.62
CA LYS A 55 29.85 1.41 28.36
C LYS A 55 28.46 1.65 27.78
N ALA A 56 28.35 1.76 26.47
CA ALA A 56 27.07 1.98 25.79
C ALA A 56 26.06 0.82 26.01
N ARG A 57 26.56 -0.45 26.06
CA ARG A 57 25.69 -1.61 26.34
C ARG A 57 25.06 -1.60 27.70
N LEU A 58 25.73 -0.99 28.70
CA LEU A 58 25.30 -0.93 30.10
C LEU A 58 24.45 0.30 30.38
N GLU A 59 24.27 1.19 29.42
CA GLU A 59 23.39 2.34 29.61
C GLU A 59 21.93 1.90 29.71
N THR A 60 21.23 2.49 30.66
CA THR A 60 19.80 2.24 30.90
C THR A 60 18.98 3.44 30.43
N ASN A 61 17.79 3.17 29.88
CA ASN A 61 16.92 4.24 29.44
C ASN A 61 16.40 5.08 30.61
N PRO A 62 16.63 6.38 30.63
CA PRO A 62 16.17 7.25 31.74
C PRO A 62 14.68 7.62 31.62
N TRP A 63 14.07 7.40 30.43
CA TRP A 63 12.67 7.74 30.17
C TRP A 63 11.73 6.59 30.50
N LYS A 64 10.52 6.92 30.94
CA LYS A 64 9.41 5.97 31.10
C LYS A 64 8.49 6.05 29.90
N ALA A 65 7.89 4.93 29.53
CA ALA A 65 6.93 4.84 28.43
C ALA A 65 5.56 5.44 28.82
N THR A 66 5.49 6.77 28.91
CA THR A 66 4.22 7.48 29.09
C THR A 66 3.57 7.76 27.73
N PRO A 67 2.24 7.96 27.64
CA PRO A 67 1.55 8.26 26.38
C PRO A 67 2.18 9.44 25.62
N ASP A 68 2.57 10.51 26.30
CA ASP A 68 3.18 11.69 25.68
C ASP A 68 4.57 11.37 25.13
N VAL A 69 5.41 10.67 25.90
CA VAL A 69 6.76 10.24 25.46
C VAL A 69 6.67 9.31 24.26
N LEU A 70 5.72 8.37 24.26
CA LEU A 70 5.51 7.44 23.13
C LEU A 70 4.97 8.17 21.89
N LYS A 71 4.12 9.18 22.08
CA LYS A 71 3.64 10.03 20.99
C LYS A 71 4.78 10.80 20.32
N GLU A 72 5.61 11.49 21.10
CA GLU A 72 6.79 12.20 20.60
C GLU A 72 7.77 11.25 19.90
N ALA A 73 8.04 10.08 20.49
CA ALA A 73 8.90 9.07 19.91
C ALA A 73 8.37 8.54 18.58
N ARG A 74 7.05 8.31 18.49
CA ARG A 74 6.39 7.90 17.26
C ARG A 74 6.51 8.95 16.18
N GLU A 75 6.24 10.21 16.49
CA GLU A 75 6.39 11.31 15.52
C GLU A 75 7.83 11.39 15.00
N SER A 76 8.81 11.33 15.89
CA SER A 76 10.23 11.30 15.53
C SER A 76 10.62 10.09 14.68
N PHE A 77 10.07 8.91 14.98
CA PHE A 77 10.28 7.69 14.18
C PHE A 77 9.68 7.82 12.78
N LEU A 78 8.46 8.33 12.68
CA LEU A 78 7.77 8.52 11.41
C LEU A 78 8.49 9.51 10.50
N ASP A 79 9.07 10.57 11.09
CA ASP A 79 9.77 11.60 10.33
C ASP A 79 11.11 11.14 9.76
N ARG A 80 11.84 10.29 10.49
CA ARG A 80 13.25 10.01 10.20
C ARG A 80 13.56 8.56 9.90
N CYS A 81 12.81 7.63 10.49
CA CYS A 81 13.15 6.21 10.45
C CYS A 81 12.22 5.42 9.51
N ALA A 82 10.93 5.80 9.47
CA ALA A 82 9.92 5.04 8.74
C ALA A 82 10.14 4.98 7.23
N VAL A 83 10.91 5.89 6.64
CA VAL A 83 11.27 5.85 5.21
C VAL A 83 11.96 4.52 4.83
N CYS A 84 12.79 3.98 5.72
CA CYS A 84 13.47 2.70 5.52
C CYS A 84 12.85 1.58 6.36
N HIS A 85 12.54 1.84 7.65
CA HIS A 85 12.05 0.83 8.58
C HIS A 85 10.56 0.52 8.47
N GLY A 86 9.81 1.33 7.73
CA GLY A 86 8.35 1.27 7.74
C GLY A 86 7.74 1.87 9.01
N PRO A 87 6.50 2.32 8.94
CA PRO A 87 5.81 2.90 10.10
C PRO A 87 5.53 1.87 11.20
N ASP A 88 5.47 0.60 10.84
CA ASP A 88 5.31 -0.58 11.70
C ASP A 88 6.63 -1.20 12.15
N GLY A 89 7.76 -0.68 11.67
CA GLY A 89 9.08 -1.20 11.96
C GLY A 89 9.47 -2.47 11.20
N ALA A 90 8.65 -2.95 10.26
CA ALA A 90 8.89 -4.20 9.52
C ALA A 90 10.04 -4.13 8.50
N GLY A 91 10.53 -2.94 8.14
CA GLY A 91 11.59 -2.77 7.14
C GLY A 91 11.17 -3.02 5.69
N GLN A 92 9.88 -3.21 5.43
CA GLN A 92 9.34 -3.61 4.13
C GLN A 92 8.94 -2.41 3.23
N THR A 93 9.68 -1.30 3.35
CA THR A 93 9.52 -0.16 2.46
C THR A 93 10.26 -0.37 1.15
N GLN A 94 9.94 0.42 0.13
CA GLN A 94 10.68 0.39 -1.13
C GLN A 94 12.16 0.72 -0.90
N ASP A 95 12.46 1.79 -0.16
CA ASP A 95 13.83 2.17 0.18
C ASP A 95 14.51 1.07 1.00
N GLY A 96 13.83 0.53 2.01
CA GLY A 96 14.35 -0.54 2.86
C GLY A 96 14.72 -1.81 2.10
N ARG A 97 13.92 -2.20 1.10
CA ARG A 97 14.18 -3.37 0.26
C ARG A 97 15.32 -3.15 -0.75
N ASN A 98 15.58 -1.91 -1.14
CA ASN A 98 16.64 -1.56 -2.09
C ASN A 98 18.01 -1.34 -1.43
N LEU A 99 18.10 -1.39 -0.11
CA LEU A 99 19.37 -1.31 0.61
C LEU A 99 20.04 -2.67 0.75
N TYR A 100 21.37 -2.64 0.88
CA TYR A 100 22.17 -3.81 1.22
C TYR A 100 23.04 -3.53 2.45
N PRO A 101 22.97 -4.38 3.50
CA PRO A 101 21.95 -5.42 3.72
C PRO A 101 20.54 -4.83 3.81
N LYS A 102 19.52 -5.68 3.66
CA LYS A 102 18.11 -5.28 3.81
C LYS A 102 17.86 -4.69 5.20
N VAL A 103 16.95 -3.74 5.27
CA VAL A 103 16.55 -3.14 6.55
C VAL A 103 15.93 -4.20 7.46
N PRO A 104 16.40 -4.34 8.70
CA PRO A 104 15.88 -5.36 9.61
C PRO A 104 14.46 -5.02 10.08
N ASP A 105 13.66 -6.06 10.29
CA ASP A 105 12.41 -5.96 11.02
C ASP A 105 12.70 -5.71 12.51
N LEU A 106 12.34 -4.53 12.98
CA LEU A 106 12.61 -4.09 14.35
C LEU A 106 11.78 -4.84 15.42
N ARG A 107 10.72 -5.52 15.01
CA ARG A 107 9.80 -6.27 15.88
C ARG A 107 10.38 -7.62 16.30
N LEU A 108 11.30 -8.16 15.50
CA LEU A 108 11.84 -9.49 15.65
C LEU A 108 12.93 -9.58 16.74
N ALA A 109 13.17 -10.82 17.17
CA ALA A 109 14.10 -11.16 18.25
C ALA A 109 15.53 -10.64 18.02
N GLU A 110 15.97 -10.51 16.78
CA GLU A 110 17.30 -10.01 16.42
C GLU A 110 17.54 -8.58 16.88
N THR A 111 16.52 -7.72 16.80
CA THR A 111 16.56 -6.36 17.34
C THR A 111 16.17 -6.33 18.80
N GLN A 112 15.14 -7.06 19.18
CA GLN A 112 14.55 -7.00 20.52
C GLN A 112 15.45 -7.62 21.61
N LYS A 113 16.44 -8.45 21.26
CA LYS A 113 17.46 -8.97 22.20
C LYS A 113 18.60 -8.00 22.50
N LEU A 114 18.78 -6.96 21.68
CA LEU A 114 19.77 -5.91 21.97
C LEU A 114 19.38 -5.16 23.26
N SER A 115 20.35 -4.71 24.04
CA SER A 115 20.04 -3.82 25.17
C SER A 115 19.55 -2.45 24.70
N ASP A 116 18.90 -1.70 25.57
CA ASP A 116 18.45 -0.33 25.25
C ASP A 116 19.61 0.57 24.84
N GLY A 117 20.74 0.44 25.53
CA GLY A 117 21.94 1.17 25.20
C GLY A 117 22.55 0.76 23.84
N GLU A 118 22.45 -0.52 23.44
CA GLU A 118 22.87 -0.97 22.11
C GLU A 118 21.99 -0.40 21.00
N ILE A 119 20.67 -0.42 21.17
CA ILE A 119 19.74 0.17 20.19
C ILE A 119 20.01 1.68 20.07
N ARG A 120 20.12 2.38 21.21
CA ARG A 120 20.47 3.81 21.23
C ARG A 120 21.78 4.08 20.51
N TYR A 121 22.82 3.29 20.79
CA TYR A 121 24.12 3.45 20.13
C TYR A 121 23.99 3.33 18.61
N ILE A 122 23.24 2.35 18.12
CA ILE A 122 22.97 2.16 16.69
C ILE A 122 22.23 3.36 16.11
N ILE A 123 21.20 3.87 16.77
CA ILE A 123 20.46 5.05 16.31
C ILE A 123 21.40 6.26 16.20
N ARG A 124 22.21 6.50 17.23
CA ARG A 124 23.08 7.68 17.25
C ARG A 124 24.22 7.63 16.24
N ASN A 125 24.83 6.47 16.04
CA ASN A 125 26.07 6.33 15.27
C ASN A 125 25.86 5.72 13.89
N GLY A 126 24.68 5.18 13.62
CA GLY A 126 24.43 4.40 12.40
C GLY A 126 25.18 3.07 12.37
N VAL A 127 25.16 2.43 11.21
CA VAL A 127 25.89 1.18 10.96
C VAL A 127 26.73 1.32 9.70
N ARG A 128 28.06 1.29 9.85
CA ARG A 128 28.99 1.45 8.72
C ARG A 128 28.77 0.37 7.66
N LEU A 129 28.91 0.73 6.40
CA LEU A 129 28.71 -0.12 5.22
C LEU A 129 27.25 -0.59 5.04
N THR A 130 26.30 0.14 5.64
CA THR A 130 24.87 -0.07 5.43
C THR A 130 24.18 1.27 5.12
N GLY A 131 22.90 1.23 4.75
CA GLY A 131 22.09 2.42 4.58
C GLY A 131 21.63 3.10 5.87
N MET A 132 21.97 2.55 7.06
CA MET A 132 21.56 3.15 8.35
C MET A 132 22.48 4.31 8.73
N PRO A 133 22.03 5.58 8.63
CA PRO A 133 22.83 6.74 9.01
C PRO A 133 22.86 6.94 10.53
N GLY A 134 23.85 7.68 11.03
CA GLY A 134 23.86 8.14 12.41
C GLY A 134 22.99 9.38 12.59
N TRP A 135 22.20 9.39 13.66
CA TRP A 135 21.25 10.48 13.98
C TRP A 135 21.70 11.35 15.16
N ALA A 136 22.92 11.11 15.70
CA ALA A 136 23.48 11.98 16.73
C ALA A 136 23.72 13.38 16.17
N LYS A 137 23.16 14.39 16.84
CA LYS A 137 23.51 15.78 16.57
C LYS A 137 24.80 16.12 17.32
N PRO A 138 25.86 16.55 16.66
CA PRO A 138 27.04 17.06 17.34
C PRO A 138 26.64 18.25 18.24
N HIS A 139 27.03 18.22 19.50
CA HIS A 139 26.85 19.30 20.49
C HIS A 139 25.43 19.56 21.00
N ASP A 140 24.42 18.72 20.69
CA ASP A 140 23.07 18.91 21.21
C ASP A 140 22.56 17.63 21.89
N GLU A 141 23.00 17.39 23.10
CA GLU A 141 22.52 16.27 23.94
C GLU A 141 21.10 16.51 24.46
N GLN A 142 20.64 17.75 24.51
CA GLN A 142 19.31 18.10 25.06
C GLN A 142 18.18 17.81 24.06
N SER A 143 18.47 17.82 22.76
CA SER A 143 17.50 17.42 21.71
C SER A 143 17.61 15.97 21.28
N ASP A 144 18.37 15.15 22.02
CA ASP A 144 18.57 13.72 21.74
C ASP A 144 17.34 12.90 22.15
N ASP A 145 16.47 12.65 21.19
CA ASP A 145 15.29 11.81 21.37
C ASP A 145 15.56 10.30 21.19
N SER A 146 16.83 9.91 21.04
CA SER A 146 17.20 8.51 20.79
C SER A 146 16.71 7.53 21.88
N TRP A 147 16.67 7.96 23.15
CA TRP A 147 16.10 7.17 24.23
C TRP A 147 14.59 6.99 24.12
N LYS A 148 13.87 8.02 23.66
CA LYS A 148 12.43 7.93 23.42
C LYS A 148 12.16 6.98 22.25
N LEU A 149 12.97 7.04 21.19
CA LEU A 149 12.89 6.11 20.05
C LEU A 149 13.10 4.65 20.50
N VAL A 150 14.00 4.37 21.44
CA VAL A 150 14.17 3.02 22.00
C VAL A 150 12.88 2.52 22.64
N LEU A 151 12.16 3.36 23.40
CA LEU A 151 10.86 2.97 24.00
C LEU A 151 9.82 2.63 22.92
N PHE A 152 9.75 3.42 21.87
CA PHE A 152 8.85 3.15 20.75
C PHE A 152 9.19 1.81 20.06
N ILE A 153 10.48 1.56 19.76
CA ILE A 153 10.94 0.30 19.15
C ILE A 153 10.61 -0.91 20.05
N ARG A 154 10.71 -0.77 21.37
CA ARG A 154 10.28 -1.83 22.31
C ARG A 154 8.79 -2.10 22.25
N GLY A 155 7.99 -1.04 22.11
CA GLY A 155 6.53 -1.14 21.98
C GLY A 155 6.08 -1.86 20.71
N LEU A 156 6.83 -1.79 19.61
CA LEU A 156 6.52 -2.49 18.35
C LEU A 156 6.35 -4.02 18.53
N ARG A 157 7.10 -4.63 19.44
CA ARG A 157 6.96 -6.06 19.75
C ARG A 157 5.65 -6.40 20.45
N GLN A 158 5.19 -5.55 21.37
CA GLN A 158 3.94 -5.77 22.11
C GLN A 158 2.74 -5.67 21.17
N LEU A 159 2.71 -4.67 20.32
CA LEU A 159 1.67 -4.49 19.30
C LEU A 159 1.55 -5.74 18.42
N ASN A 160 2.67 -6.26 17.90
CA ASN A 160 2.66 -7.47 17.09
C ASN A 160 2.17 -8.72 17.84
N ASN A 161 2.52 -8.88 19.12
CA ASN A 161 2.08 -10.03 19.92
C ASN A 161 0.59 -9.95 20.28
N GLU A 162 0.08 -8.75 20.58
CA GLU A 162 -1.34 -8.51 20.87
C GLU A 162 -2.20 -8.74 19.64
N GLU A 163 -1.77 -8.27 18.47
CA GLU A 163 -2.41 -8.51 17.18
C GLU A 163 -2.47 -10.01 16.86
N GLN A 164 -1.35 -10.73 17.00
CA GLN A 164 -1.30 -12.17 16.76
C GLN A 164 -2.14 -12.97 17.76
N ALA A 165 -2.16 -12.59 19.03
CA ALA A 165 -2.97 -13.24 20.05
C ALA A 165 -4.47 -13.02 19.83
N GLN A 166 -4.87 -11.80 19.48
CA GLN A 166 -6.26 -11.47 19.17
C GLN A 166 -6.77 -12.18 17.93
N GLN A 167 -5.94 -12.27 16.87
CA GLN A 167 -6.22 -13.01 15.65
C GLN A 167 -6.39 -14.51 15.90
N SER A 168 -5.50 -15.10 16.71
CA SER A 168 -5.53 -16.52 17.05
C SER A 168 -6.76 -16.90 17.89
N ALA A 169 -7.24 -15.99 18.73
CA ALA A 169 -8.42 -16.20 19.56
C ALA A 169 -9.72 -16.06 18.73
N THR A 170 -9.80 -15.09 17.85
CA THR A 170 -10.99 -14.81 17.03
C THR A 170 -11.14 -15.81 15.88
N ALA A 171 -10.03 -16.32 15.34
CA ALA A 171 -10.04 -17.23 14.18
C ALA A 171 -10.45 -18.69 14.49
N LYS A 172 -10.51 -19.09 15.77
CA LYS A 172 -10.71 -20.52 16.12
C LYS A 172 -12.15 -21.00 16.19
N SER A 173 -13.16 -20.12 16.28
CA SER A 173 -14.58 -20.51 16.43
C SER A 173 -15.56 -19.70 15.60
N ALA A 174 -15.22 -18.48 15.21
CA ALA A 174 -16.13 -17.59 14.50
C ALA A 174 -16.28 -17.97 13.01
N HIS A 175 -17.50 -17.90 12.48
CA HIS A 175 -17.80 -18.07 11.05
C HIS A 175 -18.52 -16.84 10.49
N TYR A 176 -18.56 -16.73 9.17
CA TYR A 176 -19.24 -15.65 8.47
C TYR A 176 -20.76 -15.83 8.50
N VAL A 177 -21.49 -14.78 8.78
CA VAL A 177 -22.96 -14.78 8.96
C VAL A 177 -23.70 -13.93 7.93
N GLY A 178 -22.95 -13.19 7.08
CA GLY A 178 -23.48 -12.30 6.06
C GLY A 178 -23.94 -10.93 6.60
N SER A 179 -23.81 -9.91 5.76
CA SER A 179 -24.09 -8.52 6.11
C SER A 179 -25.53 -8.28 6.58
N GLN A 180 -26.49 -9.07 6.10
CA GLN A 180 -27.88 -8.95 6.52
C GLN A 180 -28.08 -9.17 8.03
N SER A 181 -27.26 -10.02 8.65
CA SER A 181 -27.30 -10.27 10.10
C SER A 181 -26.97 -9.03 10.92
N CYS A 182 -26.20 -8.09 10.34
CA CYS A 182 -25.80 -6.84 11.00
C CYS A 182 -26.94 -5.81 11.03
N GLN A 183 -27.89 -5.89 10.09
CA GLN A 183 -28.96 -4.90 9.92
C GLN A 183 -29.80 -4.71 11.20
N LYS A 184 -30.05 -5.81 11.93
CA LYS A 184 -30.90 -5.78 13.13
C LYS A 184 -30.42 -4.79 14.18
N CYS A 185 -29.11 -4.67 14.38
CA CYS A 185 -28.50 -3.79 15.39
C CYS A 185 -27.87 -2.54 14.79
N HIS A 186 -27.42 -2.59 13.53
CA HIS A 186 -26.74 -1.52 12.82
C HIS A 186 -27.54 -0.97 11.63
N ALA A 187 -28.87 -0.82 11.78
CA ALA A 187 -29.79 -0.52 10.69
C ALA A 187 -29.40 0.72 9.86
N GLN A 188 -28.99 1.81 10.50
CA GLN A 188 -28.62 3.04 9.80
C GLN A 188 -27.32 2.84 8.97
N ILE A 189 -26.32 2.19 9.53
CA ILE A 189 -25.05 1.89 8.84
C ILE A 189 -25.32 0.95 7.66
N TYR A 190 -26.13 -0.09 7.88
CA TYR A 190 -26.52 -1.04 6.84
C TYR A 190 -27.24 -0.33 5.67
N GLU A 191 -28.19 0.58 5.95
CA GLU A 191 -28.92 1.32 4.92
C GLU A 191 -28.04 2.26 4.10
N HIS A 192 -26.99 2.82 4.67
CA HIS A 192 -25.99 3.61 3.93
C HIS A 192 -25.10 2.70 3.10
N TRP A 193 -24.50 1.67 3.73
CA TRP A 193 -23.59 0.73 3.08
C TRP A 193 -24.22 0.06 1.85
N ARG A 194 -25.45 -0.46 1.95
CA ARG A 194 -26.10 -1.18 0.84
C ARG A 194 -26.30 -0.36 -0.44
N ARG A 195 -26.17 0.97 -0.37
CA ARG A 195 -26.22 1.87 -1.54
C ARG A 195 -24.85 2.13 -2.14
N THR A 196 -23.78 1.69 -1.50
CA THR A 196 -22.42 1.94 -1.96
C THR A 196 -22.09 1.12 -3.20
N PRO A 197 -21.14 1.58 -4.05
CA PRO A 197 -20.58 0.73 -5.10
C PRO A 197 -19.97 -0.57 -4.58
N MET A 198 -19.42 -0.58 -3.36
CA MET A 198 -18.84 -1.78 -2.73
C MET A 198 -19.89 -2.88 -2.47
N ALA A 199 -21.08 -2.50 -2.03
CA ALA A 199 -22.19 -3.42 -1.78
C ALA A 199 -22.90 -3.87 -3.07
N ASN A 200 -22.57 -3.29 -4.23
CA ASN A 200 -23.27 -3.50 -5.50
C ASN A 200 -22.31 -3.79 -6.67
N VAL A 201 -21.09 -4.22 -6.38
CA VAL A 201 -20.08 -4.44 -7.43
C VAL A 201 -20.30 -5.75 -8.18
N VAL A 202 -20.86 -6.79 -7.52
CA VAL A 202 -21.22 -8.08 -8.12
C VAL A 202 -22.73 -8.27 -8.01
N ARG A 203 -23.40 -8.60 -9.12
CA ARG A 203 -24.84 -8.80 -9.15
C ARG A 203 -25.21 -9.99 -10.04
N ASP A 204 -26.11 -10.82 -9.56
CA ASP A 204 -26.78 -11.86 -10.36
C ASP A 204 -27.97 -11.21 -11.10
N PRO A 205 -28.02 -11.21 -12.43
CA PRO A 205 -29.13 -10.61 -13.19
C PRO A 205 -30.49 -11.31 -12.97
N ARG A 206 -30.49 -12.51 -12.41
CA ARG A 206 -31.73 -13.25 -12.07
C ARG A 206 -32.37 -12.69 -10.80
N GLU A 207 -31.54 -12.29 -9.84
CA GLU A 207 -31.98 -11.66 -8.58
C GLU A 207 -32.12 -10.14 -8.73
N HIS A 208 -31.31 -9.55 -9.61
CA HIS A 208 -31.26 -8.11 -9.90
C HIS A 208 -31.50 -7.85 -11.39
N PRO A 209 -32.75 -7.79 -11.88
CA PRO A 209 -33.05 -7.62 -13.30
C PRO A 209 -32.49 -6.35 -13.93
N ASP A 210 -32.20 -5.33 -13.11
CA ASP A 210 -31.58 -4.06 -13.47
C ASP A 210 -30.04 -4.10 -13.47
N ALA A 211 -29.44 -5.23 -13.16
CA ALA A 211 -27.97 -5.37 -13.06
C ALA A 211 -27.26 -5.06 -14.37
N ILE A 212 -27.86 -5.39 -15.53
CA ILE A 212 -27.29 -5.16 -16.85
C ILE A 212 -27.63 -3.76 -17.32
N ILE A 213 -26.61 -2.89 -17.46
CA ILE A 213 -26.81 -1.48 -17.83
C ILE A 213 -27.16 -1.30 -19.32
N PRO A 214 -26.42 -1.90 -20.28
CA PRO A 214 -26.71 -1.67 -21.69
C PRO A 214 -27.80 -2.61 -22.23
N ASP A 215 -28.39 -2.21 -23.35
CA ASP A 215 -29.13 -3.14 -24.19
C ASP A 215 -28.14 -4.12 -24.87
N LEU A 216 -28.24 -5.40 -24.55
CA LEU A 216 -27.38 -6.44 -25.11
C LEU A 216 -27.51 -6.57 -26.65
N ALA A 217 -28.65 -6.19 -27.22
CA ALA A 217 -28.86 -6.20 -28.69
C ALA A 217 -27.91 -5.23 -29.40
N THR A 218 -27.45 -4.18 -28.72
CA THR A 218 -26.50 -3.19 -29.27
C THR A 218 -25.04 -3.66 -29.23
N ASN A 219 -24.77 -4.86 -28.72
CA ASN A 219 -23.41 -5.37 -28.61
C ASN A 219 -22.83 -5.67 -30.02
N SER A 220 -21.91 -4.81 -30.46
CA SER A 220 -21.23 -4.92 -31.75
C SER A 220 -19.92 -5.73 -31.68
N VAL A 221 -19.42 -6.04 -30.47
CA VAL A 221 -18.14 -6.72 -30.27
C VAL A 221 -18.30 -8.24 -30.29
N ALA A 222 -19.26 -8.75 -29.50
CA ALA A 222 -19.52 -10.19 -29.41
C ALA A 222 -20.99 -10.42 -29.01
N LYS A 223 -21.58 -11.51 -29.49
CA LYS A 223 -22.95 -11.88 -29.16
C LYS A 223 -22.96 -12.89 -28.01
N PHE A 224 -23.72 -12.58 -26.97
CA PHE A 224 -24.10 -13.46 -25.88
C PHE A 224 -25.50 -13.08 -25.39
N ALA A 225 -26.26 -14.03 -24.91
CA ALA A 225 -27.63 -13.81 -24.44
C ALA A 225 -27.64 -13.40 -22.96
N LYS A 226 -28.75 -12.80 -22.53
CA LYS A 226 -28.93 -12.47 -21.11
C LYS A 226 -28.86 -13.71 -20.22
N ASP A 227 -29.38 -14.82 -20.69
CA ASP A 227 -29.43 -16.08 -19.94
C ASP A 227 -28.04 -16.75 -19.80
N ASP A 228 -27.06 -16.37 -20.64
CA ASP A 228 -25.68 -16.81 -20.51
C ASP A 228 -24.96 -16.11 -19.34
N ILE A 229 -25.47 -14.96 -18.92
CA ILE A 229 -24.84 -14.14 -17.89
C ILE A 229 -25.24 -14.64 -16.49
N ALA A 230 -24.29 -15.23 -15.80
CA ALA A 230 -24.48 -15.65 -14.41
C ALA A 230 -24.18 -14.51 -13.41
N LEU A 231 -23.15 -13.70 -13.68
CA LEU A 231 -22.75 -12.59 -12.82
C LEU A 231 -22.35 -11.36 -13.66
N VAL A 232 -22.63 -10.19 -13.09
CA VAL A 232 -22.24 -8.88 -13.62
C VAL A 232 -21.33 -8.20 -12.62
N TYR A 233 -20.16 -7.70 -13.07
CA TYR A 233 -19.20 -6.97 -12.24
C TYR A 233 -19.09 -5.51 -12.66
N GLY A 234 -19.25 -4.63 -11.69
CA GLY A 234 -19.09 -3.19 -11.85
C GLY A 234 -20.32 -2.49 -12.38
N SER A 235 -20.38 -1.17 -12.14
CA SER A 235 -21.50 -0.31 -12.55
C SER A 235 -21.11 1.15 -12.76
N LEU A 236 -19.86 1.53 -12.45
CA LEU A 236 -19.45 2.94 -12.43
C LEU A 236 -18.64 3.37 -13.66
N TRP A 237 -17.55 2.65 -13.94
CA TRP A 237 -16.64 2.97 -15.07
C TRP A 237 -16.82 2.00 -16.22
N LYS A 238 -16.91 0.72 -15.88
CA LYS A 238 -17.07 -0.40 -16.81
C LYS A 238 -17.93 -1.46 -16.16
N GLN A 239 -18.59 -2.23 -17.01
CA GLN A 239 -19.38 -3.39 -16.62
C GLN A 239 -18.91 -4.61 -17.39
N ARG A 240 -18.69 -5.70 -16.68
CA ARG A 240 -18.22 -6.99 -17.21
C ARG A 240 -19.22 -8.07 -16.93
N TYR A 241 -19.31 -9.03 -17.83
CA TYR A 241 -20.29 -10.11 -17.82
C TYR A 241 -19.57 -11.43 -17.73
N PHE A 242 -20.12 -12.36 -16.97
CA PHE A 242 -19.48 -13.64 -16.70
C PHE A 242 -20.49 -14.76 -16.80
N THR A 243 -20.11 -15.85 -17.53
CA THR A 243 -20.87 -17.08 -17.62
C THR A 243 -20.33 -18.13 -16.66
N LYS A 244 -21.20 -18.97 -16.10
CA LYS A 244 -20.80 -20.05 -15.21
C LYS A 244 -20.41 -21.28 -16.01
N LYS A 245 -19.20 -21.86 -15.74
CA LYS A 245 -18.72 -23.12 -16.33
C LYS A 245 -18.18 -23.99 -15.19
N GLY A 246 -18.92 -25.04 -14.82
CA GLY A 246 -18.64 -25.82 -13.62
C GLY A 246 -18.79 -24.95 -12.36
N ASP A 247 -17.75 -24.92 -11.53
CA ASP A 247 -17.72 -24.13 -10.30
C ASP A 247 -17.09 -22.73 -10.48
N ASP A 248 -16.65 -22.40 -11.68
CA ASP A 248 -15.96 -21.14 -11.98
C ASP A 248 -16.82 -20.22 -12.88
N TYR A 249 -16.57 -18.91 -12.81
CA TYR A 249 -17.18 -17.91 -13.69
C TYR A 249 -16.13 -17.36 -14.65
N PHE A 250 -16.42 -17.38 -15.94
CA PHE A 250 -15.52 -16.95 -16.99
C PHE A 250 -16.03 -15.69 -17.69
N PRO A 251 -15.12 -14.78 -18.10
CA PRO A 251 -15.53 -13.53 -18.74
C PRO A 251 -16.15 -13.78 -20.11
N GLU A 252 -17.20 -13.01 -20.40
CA GLU A 252 -17.67 -12.79 -21.76
C GLU A 252 -16.69 -11.91 -22.55
N PRO A 253 -16.57 -12.08 -23.88
CA PRO A 253 -15.55 -11.39 -24.66
C PRO A 253 -15.79 -9.89 -24.88
N ALA A 254 -16.90 -9.35 -24.38
CA ALA A 254 -17.21 -7.92 -24.43
C ALA A 254 -17.51 -7.34 -23.05
N GLN A 255 -17.17 -6.06 -22.87
CA GLN A 255 -17.47 -5.26 -21.69
C GLN A 255 -18.14 -3.93 -22.09
N TRP A 256 -18.92 -3.37 -21.20
CA TRP A 256 -19.56 -2.08 -21.39
C TRP A 256 -18.74 -0.95 -20.76
N ASP A 257 -18.39 0.04 -21.55
CA ASP A 257 -17.82 1.30 -21.10
C ASP A 257 -18.99 2.21 -20.68
N VAL A 258 -19.18 2.35 -19.37
CA VAL A 258 -20.32 3.10 -18.79
C VAL A 258 -20.21 4.59 -19.09
N THR A 259 -18.99 5.12 -19.14
CA THR A 259 -18.74 6.55 -19.37
C THR A 259 -19.08 6.96 -20.79
N HIS A 260 -18.60 6.19 -21.79
CA HIS A 260 -18.81 6.49 -23.21
C HIS A 260 -20.05 5.84 -23.79
N ARG A 261 -20.70 4.94 -23.02
CA ARG A 261 -21.88 4.17 -23.47
C ARG A 261 -21.61 3.38 -24.75
N VAL A 262 -20.49 2.65 -24.78
CA VAL A 262 -20.07 1.83 -25.93
C VAL A 262 -19.60 0.46 -25.48
N TRP A 263 -19.78 -0.54 -26.34
CA TRP A 263 -19.22 -1.86 -26.17
C TRP A 263 -17.73 -1.87 -26.54
N ARG A 264 -16.91 -2.51 -25.71
CA ARG A 264 -15.48 -2.71 -25.94
C ARG A 264 -15.11 -4.18 -25.79
N PRO A 265 -14.05 -4.65 -26.48
CA PRO A 265 -13.48 -5.96 -26.18
C PRO A 265 -13.10 -6.08 -24.71
N TYR A 266 -13.28 -7.25 -24.12
CA TYR A 266 -12.83 -7.52 -22.75
C TYR A 266 -11.32 -7.63 -22.65
N PHE A 267 -10.68 -8.26 -23.64
CA PHE A 267 -9.25 -8.55 -23.63
C PHE A 267 -8.40 -7.30 -23.93
N VAL A 268 -7.19 -7.31 -23.42
CA VAL A 268 -6.13 -6.35 -23.73
C VAL A 268 -5.20 -7.00 -24.77
N ALA A 269 -4.66 -6.22 -25.69
CA ALA A 269 -3.75 -6.73 -26.70
C ALA A 269 -2.51 -7.36 -26.06
N LYS A 270 -2.00 -8.45 -26.65
CA LYS A 270 -0.80 -9.15 -26.18
C LYS A 270 0.37 -8.18 -26.02
N GLY A 271 1.15 -8.33 -24.95
CA GLY A 271 2.30 -7.47 -24.65
C GLY A 271 1.93 -6.14 -23.99
N THR A 272 0.64 -5.90 -23.71
CA THR A 272 0.18 -4.65 -23.07
C THR A 272 -0.27 -4.85 -21.61
N ASP A 273 -0.33 -6.07 -21.16
CA ASP A 273 -0.74 -6.41 -19.80
C ASP A 273 0.48 -6.87 -18.98
N TRP A 274 0.70 -6.23 -17.83
CA TRP A 274 1.88 -6.47 -16.99
C TRP A 274 1.95 -7.89 -16.45
N TRP A 275 0.82 -8.56 -16.22
CA TRP A 275 0.78 -9.92 -15.73
C TRP A 275 1.19 -10.99 -16.78
N GLU A 276 1.22 -10.67 -18.06
CA GLU A 276 1.71 -11.61 -19.09
C GLU A 276 3.13 -12.11 -18.80
N LEU A 277 3.94 -11.32 -18.08
CA LEU A 277 5.29 -11.70 -17.66
C LEU A 277 5.30 -12.78 -16.57
N PHE A 278 4.21 -12.87 -15.78
CA PHE A 278 4.14 -13.67 -14.58
C PHE A 278 3.09 -14.78 -14.65
N TYR A 279 2.18 -14.72 -15.59
CA TYR A 279 1.02 -15.60 -15.71
C TYR A 279 1.02 -16.35 -17.05
N PRO A 280 0.28 -17.47 -17.16
CA PRO A 280 0.26 -18.27 -18.39
C PRO A 280 -0.37 -17.52 -19.56
N PRO A 281 -0.10 -17.98 -20.82
CA PRO A 281 -0.61 -17.32 -22.05
C PRO A 281 -2.13 -17.25 -22.14
N ASP A 282 -2.87 -18.13 -21.45
CA ASP A 282 -4.34 -18.16 -21.41
C ASP A 282 -4.92 -17.27 -20.30
N ASN A 283 -4.12 -16.39 -19.74
CA ASN A 283 -4.49 -15.49 -18.64
C ASN A 283 -5.77 -14.68 -18.89
N MET A 284 -6.02 -14.28 -20.14
CA MET A 284 -7.24 -13.57 -20.55
C MET A 284 -8.51 -14.41 -20.44
N GLN A 285 -8.37 -15.73 -20.28
CA GLN A 285 -9.48 -16.69 -20.09
C GLN A 285 -9.61 -17.12 -18.62
N ARG A 286 -8.89 -16.47 -17.70
CA ARG A 286 -8.91 -16.84 -16.29
C ARG A 286 -10.28 -16.61 -15.66
N PRO A 287 -10.75 -17.54 -14.79
CA PRO A 287 -12.00 -17.36 -14.07
C PRO A 287 -11.92 -16.26 -12.99
N THR A 288 -13.09 -15.83 -12.50
CA THR A 288 -13.19 -14.74 -11.52
C THR A 288 -12.54 -15.08 -10.17
N GLY A 289 -12.58 -16.32 -9.72
CA GLY A 289 -11.97 -16.74 -8.46
C GLY A 289 -10.53 -16.25 -8.28
N PRO A 290 -9.61 -16.62 -9.19
CA PRO A 290 -8.24 -16.13 -9.15
C PRO A 290 -8.08 -14.62 -9.42
N THR A 291 -8.99 -13.98 -10.18
CA THR A 291 -8.76 -12.62 -10.68
C THR A 291 -9.57 -11.54 -9.97
N CYS A 292 -10.73 -11.87 -9.42
CA CYS A 292 -11.71 -10.88 -8.95
C CYS A 292 -12.27 -11.17 -7.55
N ASP A 293 -12.62 -12.45 -7.26
CA ASP A 293 -13.51 -12.77 -6.16
C ASP A 293 -12.90 -12.51 -4.79
N GLY A 294 -11.59 -12.63 -4.64
CA GLY A 294 -10.92 -12.30 -3.40
C GLY A 294 -11.11 -10.85 -2.95
N CYS A 295 -11.31 -9.91 -3.90
CA CYS A 295 -11.58 -8.51 -3.61
C CYS A 295 -13.08 -8.18 -3.65
N HIS A 296 -13.85 -8.91 -4.46
CA HIS A 296 -15.26 -8.61 -4.76
C HIS A 296 -16.23 -9.51 -3.98
N SER A 297 -15.75 -10.19 -2.95
CA SER A 297 -16.56 -11.00 -2.03
C SER A 297 -16.02 -10.97 -0.61
N VAL A 298 -16.85 -11.38 0.33
CA VAL A 298 -16.42 -11.81 1.66
C VAL A 298 -16.00 -13.26 1.53
N GLU A 299 -14.77 -13.57 1.92
CA GLU A 299 -14.17 -14.90 1.94
C GLU A 299 -14.42 -15.75 0.67
N TYR A 300 -13.53 -15.62 -0.30
CA TYR A 300 -13.46 -16.59 -1.39
C TYR A 300 -12.57 -17.77 -0.96
N ASN A 301 -13.19 -18.92 -0.82
CA ASN A 301 -12.48 -20.16 -0.49
C ASN A 301 -11.84 -20.76 -1.75
N ILE A 302 -10.52 -20.80 -1.80
CA ILE A 302 -9.78 -21.27 -2.99
C ILE A 302 -9.96 -22.76 -3.29
N HIS A 303 -10.33 -23.58 -2.27
CA HIS A 303 -10.53 -25.02 -2.43
C HIS A 303 -11.95 -25.36 -2.91
N THR A 304 -12.98 -24.75 -2.29
CA THR A 304 -14.38 -25.00 -2.64
C THR A 304 -14.89 -24.07 -3.75
N ARG A 305 -14.18 -22.99 -4.07
CA ARG A 305 -14.55 -21.94 -5.05
C ARG A 305 -15.86 -21.22 -4.69
N GLN A 306 -16.20 -21.24 -3.42
CA GLN A 306 -17.39 -20.57 -2.89
C GLN A 306 -17.03 -19.30 -2.16
N VAL A 307 -17.98 -18.38 -2.08
CA VAL A 307 -17.91 -17.15 -1.30
C VAL A 307 -18.88 -17.23 -0.12
N ALA A 308 -18.53 -16.61 1.00
CA ALA A 308 -19.46 -16.47 2.11
C ALA A 308 -20.58 -15.45 1.77
N GLU A 309 -20.20 -14.37 1.08
CA GLU A 309 -21.13 -13.34 0.61
C GLU A 309 -20.53 -12.66 -0.64
N TRP A 310 -21.35 -12.41 -1.67
CA TRP A 310 -20.94 -11.56 -2.80
C TRP A 310 -20.86 -10.10 -2.36
N ASN A 311 -20.05 -9.34 -3.05
CA ASN A 311 -19.73 -7.95 -2.76
C ASN A 311 -18.79 -7.75 -1.57
N VAL A 312 -18.45 -6.50 -1.29
CA VAL A 312 -17.65 -6.12 -0.12
C VAL A 312 -18.59 -5.94 1.07
N GLY A 313 -18.94 -7.06 1.69
CA GLY A 313 -19.81 -7.10 2.86
C GLY A 313 -19.15 -6.57 4.13
N CYS A 314 -19.94 -6.46 5.19
CA CYS A 314 -19.49 -5.96 6.50
C CYS A 314 -18.29 -6.75 7.02
N GLU A 315 -18.36 -8.07 6.91
CA GLU A 315 -17.34 -8.97 7.42
C GLU A 315 -16.04 -8.98 6.60
N LYS A 316 -16.01 -8.35 5.40
CA LYS A 316 -14.77 -8.15 4.65
C LYS A 316 -13.79 -7.23 5.39
N CYS A 317 -14.33 -6.30 6.18
CA CYS A 317 -13.57 -5.35 6.98
C CYS A 317 -13.59 -5.67 8.49
N HIS A 318 -14.65 -6.32 8.95
CA HIS A 318 -14.86 -6.58 10.37
C HIS A 318 -14.55 -8.01 10.80
N GLY A 319 -14.21 -8.91 9.86
CA GLY A 319 -13.97 -10.33 10.11
C GLY A 319 -15.22 -11.12 10.44
N PRO A 320 -15.10 -12.46 10.67
CA PRO A 320 -16.22 -13.34 10.97
C PRO A 320 -16.98 -12.88 12.22
N ALA A 321 -18.30 -12.76 12.13
CA ALA A 321 -19.13 -12.07 13.12
C ALA A 321 -20.08 -12.97 13.93
N SER A 322 -20.03 -14.30 13.78
CA SER A 322 -20.96 -15.19 14.49
C SER A 322 -20.96 -14.97 16.00
N GLU A 323 -19.78 -14.92 16.63
CA GLU A 323 -19.62 -14.65 18.07
C GLU A 323 -20.18 -13.29 18.48
N HIS A 324 -19.98 -12.28 17.61
CA HIS A 324 -20.51 -10.95 17.87
C HIS A 324 -22.03 -10.88 17.78
N VAL A 325 -22.62 -11.59 16.84
CA VAL A 325 -24.08 -11.64 16.68
C VAL A 325 -24.75 -12.36 17.85
N GLU A 326 -24.13 -13.44 18.35
CA GLU A 326 -24.64 -14.20 19.51
C GLU A 326 -24.43 -13.45 20.83
N HIS A 327 -23.25 -12.87 21.02
CA HIS A 327 -22.82 -12.20 22.25
C HIS A 327 -22.20 -10.82 21.94
N PRO A 328 -23.01 -9.79 21.63
CA PRO A 328 -22.51 -8.50 21.17
C PRO A 328 -21.51 -7.84 22.12
N SER A 329 -20.27 -7.69 21.68
CA SER A 329 -19.18 -7.08 22.43
C SER A 329 -18.24 -6.35 21.48
N ARG A 330 -17.62 -5.27 21.97
CA ARG A 330 -16.58 -4.55 21.20
C ARG A 330 -15.27 -5.34 21.08
N GLY A 331 -15.10 -6.41 21.85
CA GLY A 331 -13.89 -7.23 21.90
C GLY A 331 -13.93 -8.44 20.98
N ASN A 332 -15.09 -8.85 20.46
CA ASN A 332 -15.26 -10.02 19.60
C ASN A 332 -15.65 -9.69 18.15
N ILE A 333 -15.34 -8.48 17.71
CA ILE A 333 -15.45 -8.01 16.32
C ILE A 333 -14.31 -7.07 16.02
N LEU A 334 -13.72 -7.18 14.85
CA LEU A 334 -12.66 -6.27 14.42
C LEU A 334 -13.25 -4.89 14.08
N ASN A 335 -12.50 -3.85 14.40
CA ASN A 335 -12.86 -2.49 14.00
C ASN A 335 -11.61 -1.77 13.46
N PRO A 336 -11.49 -1.63 12.13
CA PRO A 336 -10.32 -1.01 11.50
C PRO A 336 -9.98 0.40 12.03
N ALA A 337 -10.97 1.16 12.49
CA ALA A 337 -10.74 2.49 13.07
C ALA A 337 -10.01 2.45 14.44
N ARG A 338 -9.86 1.28 15.05
CA ARG A 338 -9.14 1.10 16.32
C ARG A 338 -7.80 0.41 16.16
N MET A 339 -7.49 -0.04 14.96
CA MET A 339 -6.20 -0.64 14.62
C MET A 339 -5.16 0.46 14.49
N ASP A 340 -3.89 0.08 14.52
CA ASP A 340 -2.84 0.98 14.08
C ASP A 340 -3.08 1.40 12.62
N TYR A 341 -2.45 2.50 12.20
CA TYR A 341 -2.75 3.09 10.89
C TYR A 341 -2.30 2.22 9.69
N VAL A 342 -1.36 1.28 9.90
CA VAL A 342 -0.92 0.34 8.87
C VAL A 342 -2.03 -0.69 8.65
N ALA A 343 -2.42 -1.41 9.70
CA ALA A 343 -3.49 -2.42 9.66
C ALA A 343 -4.83 -1.80 9.23
N ALA A 344 -5.14 -0.57 9.71
CA ALA A 344 -6.29 0.20 9.29
C ALA A 344 -6.30 0.48 7.78
N SER A 345 -5.15 0.87 7.22
CA SER A 345 -5.00 1.14 5.78
C SER A 345 -4.98 -0.16 4.97
N ASP A 346 -4.35 -1.21 5.46
CA ASP A 346 -4.26 -2.53 4.82
C ASP A 346 -5.66 -3.13 4.58
N THR A 347 -6.64 -2.79 5.43
CA THR A 347 -8.07 -3.13 5.21
C THR A 347 -8.58 -2.66 3.85
N CYS A 348 -8.10 -1.53 3.33
CA CYS A 348 -8.46 -1.01 2.01
C CYS A 348 -7.46 -1.48 0.93
N ILE A 349 -6.18 -1.47 1.26
CA ILE A 349 -5.07 -1.76 0.34
C ILE A 349 -5.16 -3.18 -0.20
N GLN A 350 -5.67 -4.16 0.56
CA GLN A 350 -5.90 -5.53 0.09
C GLN A 350 -6.65 -5.62 -1.25
N CYS A 351 -7.52 -4.64 -1.54
CA CYS A 351 -8.30 -4.55 -2.78
C CYS A 351 -7.90 -3.36 -3.65
N HIS A 352 -7.49 -2.24 -3.05
CA HIS A 352 -7.12 -1.01 -3.73
C HIS A 352 -5.62 -0.91 -4.00
N SER A 353 -5.00 -2.04 -4.40
CA SER A 353 -3.59 -2.10 -4.82
C SER A 353 -3.40 -3.05 -5.99
N GLN A 354 -2.28 -2.89 -6.68
CA GLN A 354 -1.71 -3.87 -7.60
C GLN A 354 -0.52 -4.53 -6.91
N GLY A 355 -0.34 -5.81 -7.14
CA GLY A 355 0.72 -6.60 -6.54
C GLY A 355 0.58 -8.07 -6.91
N ARG A 356 1.24 -8.92 -6.15
CA ARG A 356 1.22 -10.38 -6.32
C ARG A 356 1.32 -11.10 -4.97
N PRO A 357 0.75 -12.30 -4.81
CA PRO A 357 1.02 -13.15 -3.67
C PRO A 357 2.53 -13.44 -3.52
N LEU A 358 3.01 -13.63 -2.30
CA LEU A 358 4.42 -13.94 -2.04
C LEU A 358 4.83 -15.30 -2.61
N THR A 359 3.88 -16.25 -2.68
CA THR A 359 4.08 -17.56 -3.28
C THR A 359 3.21 -17.68 -4.53
N ILE A 360 3.79 -17.99 -5.67
CA ILE A 360 3.11 -18.20 -6.95
C ILE A 360 3.73 -19.39 -7.69
N PRO A 361 2.93 -20.31 -8.26
CA PRO A 361 1.47 -20.42 -8.10
C PRO A 361 1.05 -20.93 -6.71
N ILE A 362 -0.18 -20.63 -6.31
CA ILE A 362 -0.81 -21.24 -5.15
C ILE A 362 -1.72 -22.36 -5.66
N GLU A 363 -1.44 -23.61 -5.28
CA GLU A 363 -2.17 -24.81 -5.74
C GLU A 363 -2.33 -24.87 -7.27
N GLY A 364 -1.28 -24.52 -8.00
CA GLY A 364 -1.26 -24.52 -9.46
C GLY A 364 -2.03 -23.38 -10.12
N ARG A 365 -2.56 -22.40 -9.38
CA ARG A 365 -3.27 -21.23 -9.89
C ARG A 365 -2.54 -19.92 -9.55
N TYR A 366 -2.76 -18.92 -10.38
CA TYR A 366 -2.20 -17.57 -10.23
C TYR A 366 -3.30 -16.61 -9.77
N TYR A 367 -3.09 -15.96 -8.63
CA TYR A 367 -4.07 -15.09 -7.99
C TYR A 367 -3.65 -13.61 -8.07
N ASP A 368 -4.61 -12.73 -8.35
CA ASP A 368 -4.41 -11.28 -8.46
C ASP A 368 -4.87 -10.54 -7.18
N TRP A 369 -4.89 -11.25 -6.05
CA TRP A 369 -5.28 -10.73 -4.75
C TRP A 369 -4.56 -11.49 -3.61
N PRO A 370 -4.47 -10.93 -2.40
CA PRO A 370 -3.72 -11.50 -1.29
C PRO A 370 -4.41 -12.72 -0.67
N VAL A 371 -4.17 -13.90 -1.23
CA VAL A 371 -4.72 -15.17 -0.72
C VAL A 371 -4.27 -15.40 0.71
N GLY A 372 -5.22 -15.77 1.59
CA GLY A 372 -4.97 -16.04 3.00
C GLY A 372 -4.89 -14.81 3.90
N TYR A 373 -4.93 -13.59 3.33
CA TYR A 373 -5.00 -12.39 4.13
C TYR A 373 -6.41 -12.17 4.69
N HIS A 374 -6.47 -11.87 5.98
CA HIS A 374 -7.66 -11.41 6.69
C HIS A 374 -7.35 -10.10 7.41
N VAL A 375 -8.36 -9.25 7.56
CA VAL A 375 -8.20 -7.96 8.25
C VAL A 375 -7.66 -8.17 9.66
N GLY A 376 -6.67 -7.37 10.03
CA GLY A 376 -5.93 -7.48 11.27
C GLY A 376 -4.59 -8.22 11.15
N LEU A 377 -4.36 -8.98 10.06
CA LEU A 377 -3.05 -9.51 9.72
C LEU A 377 -2.18 -8.43 9.05
N ASN A 378 -0.89 -8.66 8.98
CA ASN A 378 0.00 -7.82 8.19
C ASN A 378 -0.13 -8.21 6.71
N LEU A 379 -0.64 -7.31 5.88
CA LEU A 379 -0.86 -7.57 4.45
C LEU A 379 0.44 -7.97 3.72
N ARG A 380 1.57 -7.44 4.15
CA ARG A 380 2.88 -7.71 3.54
C ARG A 380 3.38 -9.13 3.72
N ASP A 381 2.77 -9.90 4.61
CA ASP A 381 3.08 -11.34 4.79
C ASP A 381 2.38 -12.21 3.74
N PHE A 382 1.43 -11.64 2.98
CA PHE A 382 0.64 -12.31 1.95
C PHE A 382 0.78 -11.70 0.56
N TRP A 383 1.09 -10.41 0.49
CA TRP A 383 0.99 -9.61 -0.73
C TRP A 383 2.20 -8.69 -0.92
N GLN A 384 2.92 -8.88 -2.00
CA GLN A 384 3.94 -7.96 -2.47
C GLN A 384 3.28 -6.93 -3.39
N LEU A 385 3.25 -5.68 -2.96
CA LEU A 385 2.79 -4.58 -3.80
C LEU A 385 3.68 -4.45 -5.04
N GLU A 386 3.08 -4.04 -6.14
CA GLU A 386 3.82 -3.76 -7.37
C GLU A 386 4.84 -2.66 -7.13
N GLU A 387 6.06 -2.90 -7.55
CA GLU A 387 7.21 -2.00 -7.39
C GLU A 387 7.57 -1.36 -8.72
N HIS A 388 8.28 -0.24 -8.67
CA HIS A 388 8.84 0.40 -9.84
C HIS A 388 10.32 0.74 -9.61
N THR A 389 11.06 0.87 -10.70
CA THR A 389 12.42 1.42 -10.70
C THR A 389 12.35 2.87 -11.18
N LEU A 390 12.92 3.78 -10.41
CA LEU A 390 12.92 5.21 -10.76
C LEU A 390 13.56 5.42 -12.14
N GLY A 391 12.85 6.10 -13.01
CA GLY A 391 13.26 6.37 -14.40
C GLY A 391 12.72 5.37 -15.41
N GLU A 392 12.12 4.25 -15.00
CA GLU A 392 11.51 3.26 -15.89
C GLU A 392 9.99 3.45 -16.01
N THR A 393 9.49 3.44 -17.22
CA THR A 393 8.04 3.37 -17.48
C THR A 393 7.62 1.92 -17.52
N THR A 394 6.68 1.55 -16.63
CA THR A 394 6.06 0.22 -16.65
C THR A 394 4.58 0.35 -16.99
N PHE A 395 3.91 -0.78 -17.18
CA PHE A 395 2.46 -0.78 -17.35
C PHE A 395 1.73 -0.24 -16.12
N THR A 396 2.30 -0.37 -14.93
CA THR A 396 1.70 0.00 -13.65
C THR A 396 2.09 1.39 -13.18
N HIS A 397 3.29 1.86 -13.50
CA HIS A 397 3.83 3.12 -12.97
C HIS A 397 4.39 4.04 -14.06
N TYR A 398 4.29 5.32 -13.80
CA TYR A 398 5.13 6.33 -14.42
C TYR A 398 6.57 6.26 -13.90
N PRO A 399 7.56 6.85 -14.61
CA PRO A 399 8.96 6.78 -14.20
C PRO A 399 9.28 7.40 -12.83
N ASP A 400 8.41 8.23 -12.28
CA ASP A 400 8.56 8.83 -10.95
C ASP A 400 7.96 7.98 -9.82
N GLY A 401 7.34 6.83 -10.16
CA GLY A 401 6.68 5.92 -9.22
C GLY A 401 5.21 6.20 -8.97
N THR A 402 4.64 7.24 -9.58
CA THR A 402 3.20 7.48 -9.51
C THR A 402 2.45 6.40 -10.30
N ALA A 403 1.33 5.95 -9.78
CA ALA A 403 0.52 4.94 -10.43
C ALA A 403 -0.03 5.41 -11.79
N HIS A 404 0.09 4.52 -12.79
CA HIS A 404 -0.48 4.72 -14.12
C HIS A 404 -1.76 3.89 -14.33
N LYS A 405 -1.88 2.78 -13.60
CA LYS A 405 -2.99 1.83 -13.66
C LYS A 405 -3.98 2.10 -12.53
N ASN A 406 -5.27 1.90 -12.80
CA ASN A 406 -6.29 1.96 -11.74
C ASN A 406 -6.14 0.83 -10.72
N ARG A 407 -6.80 0.99 -9.58
CA ARG A 407 -6.71 0.08 -8.42
C ARG A 407 -5.32 0.12 -7.77
N MET A 408 -4.63 1.26 -7.86
CA MET A 408 -3.32 1.46 -7.25
C MET A 408 -3.31 2.57 -6.19
N GLN A 409 -4.47 2.95 -5.68
CA GLN A 409 -4.59 4.00 -4.66
C GLN A 409 -3.74 3.68 -3.42
N GLY A 410 -3.65 2.40 -3.05
CA GLY A 410 -2.81 1.94 -1.96
C GLY A 410 -1.32 2.04 -2.28
N ASN A 411 -0.89 1.68 -3.50
CA ASN A 411 0.51 1.81 -3.94
C ASN A 411 0.97 3.27 -3.89
N ASP A 412 0.12 4.19 -4.35
CA ASP A 412 0.38 5.63 -4.28
C ASP A 412 0.39 6.14 -2.83
N PHE A 413 -0.65 5.78 -2.05
CA PHE A 413 -0.86 6.33 -0.72
C PHE A 413 0.27 6.02 0.25
N ILE A 414 0.80 4.79 0.24
CA ILE A 414 1.89 4.40 1.13
C ILE A 414 3.20 5.16 0.87
N GLN A 415 3.36 5.76 -0.31
CA GLN A 415 4.50 6.61 -0.65
C GLN A 415 4.33 8.03 -0.09
N SER A 416 3.11 8.43 0.26
CA SER A 416 2.80 9.78 0.69
C SER A 416 3.35 10.11 2.09
N VAL A 417 3.66 11.38 2.31
CA VAL A 417 4.03 11.88 3.64
C VAL A 417 2.86 11.71 4.62
N MET A 418 1.61 11.84 4.15
CA MET A 418 0.43 11.69 5.00
C MET A 418 0.31 10.29 5.58
N TYR A 419 0.52 9.24 4.77
CA TYR A 419 0.55 7.88 5.28
C TYR A 419 1.62 7.70 6.36
N ARG A 420 2.84 8.17 6.12
CA ARG A 420 3.94 8.12 7.09
C ARG A 420 3.64 8.87 8.39
N ARG A 421 2.77 9.88 8.35
CA ARG A 421 2.25 10.64 9.50
C ARG A 421 1.05 9.97 10.19
N GLY A 422 0.67 8.77 9.76
CA GLY A 422 -0.40 8.01 10.37
C GLY A 422 -1.80 8.39 9.90
N VAL A 423 -1.92 9.13 8.79
CA VAL A 423 -3.20 9.33 8.11
C VAL A 423 -3.61 8.00 7.49
N THR A 424 -4.89 7.66 7.60
CA THR A 424 -5.47 6.43 7.04
C THR A 424 -6.46 6.74 5.93
N CYS A 425 -6.85 5.74 5.15
CA CYS A 425 -7.93 5.87 4.17
C CYS A 425 -9.23 6.40 4.83
N PHE A 426 -9.50 6.00 6.06
CA PHE A 426 -10.68 6.43 6.84
C PHE A 426 -10.62 7.89 7.29
N SER A 427 -9.47 8.55 7.22
CA SER A 427 -9.38 9.98 7.50
C SER A 427 -10.16 10.81 6.47
N CYS A 428 -10.24 10.31 5.23
CA CYS A 428 -10.92 10.99 4.12
C CYS A 428 -12.21 10.29 3.68
N HIS A 429 -12.24 8.94 3.72
CA HIS A 429 -13.35 8.13 3.23
C HIS A 429 -14.19 7.55 4.37
N ASP A 430 -15.49 7.37 4.11
CA ASP A 430 -16.38 6.58 4.95
C ASP A 430 -16.81 5.32 4.20
N ALA A 431 -16.27 4.17 4.61
CA ALA A 431 -16.56 2.89 3.99
C ALA A 431 -18.03 2.44 4.14
N HIS A 432 -18.76 3.04 5.09
CA HIS A 432 -20.19 2.75 5.28
C HIS A 432 -21.09 3.51 4.30
N GLY A 433 -20.53 4.43 3.51
CA GLY A 433 -21.26 5.15 2.49
C GLY A 433 -21.59 6.59 2.83
N THR A 434 -21.52 7.42 1.81
CA THR A 434 -21.92 8.83 1.82
C THR A 434 -22.71 9.15 0.55
N ASP A 435 -23.19 10.38 0.42
CA ASP A 435 -23.97 10.81 -0.74
C ASP A 435 -23.13 10.99 -2.02
N ASN A 436 -21.83 10.76 -1.98
CA ASN A 436 -20.98 10.80 -3.17
C ASN A 436 -20.34 9.45 -3.49
N TYR A 437 -20.09 9.19 -4.77
CA TYR A 437 -19.56 7.91 -5.25
C TYR A 437 -18.16 7.59 -4.72
N ALA A 438 -17.37 8.59 -4.38
CA ALA A 438 -16.04 8.42 -3.79
C ALA A 438 -16.08 8.21 -2.28
N GLN A 439 -17.28 8.24 -1.68
CA GLN A 439 -17.52 8.02 -0.25
C GLN A 439 -16.68 8.94 0.65
N LEU A 440 -16.49 10.20 0.25
CA LEU A 440 -15.79 11.19 1.06
C LEU A 440 -16.63 11.62 2.25
N ARG A 441 -16.04 11.73 3.42
CA ARG A 441 -16.69 12.16 4.68
C ARG A 441 -17.14 13.61 4.66
N LYS A 442 -16.49 14.44 3.83
CA LYS A 442 -16.77 15.87 3.59
C LYS A 442 -16.46 16.21 2.13
N PRO A 443 -16.85 17.37 1.63
CA PRO A 443 -16.34 17.89 0.36
C PRO A 443 -14.79 17.88 0.33
N ALA A 444 -14.19 17.52 -0.80
CA ALA A 444 -12.74 17.23 -0.90
C ALA A 444 -11.86 18.36 -0.35
N ASP A 445 -12.12 19.61 -0.76
CA ASP A 445 -11.32 20.74 -0.31
C ASP A 445 -11.43 20.98 1.20
N GLN A 446 -12.63 20.73 1.78
CA GLN A 446 -12.82 20.84 3.23
C GLN A 446 -12.00 19.79 3.99
N LEU A 447 -11.92 18.55 3.49
CA LEU A 447 -11.06 17.52 4.08
C LEU A 447 -9.59 17.94 4.10
N CYS A 448 -9.10 18.54 3.01
CA CYS A 448 -7.73 19.03 2.95
C CYS A 448 -7.50 20.18 3.95
N LEU A 449 -8.43 21.13 4.00
CA LEU A 449 -8.33 22.33 4.84
C LEU A 449 -8.46 22.02 6.35
N ASP A 450 -9.09 20.93 6.74
CA ASP A 450 -9.15 20.51 8.15
C ASP A 450 -7.74 20.29 8.73
N CYS A 451 -6.78 19.88 7.88
CA CYS A 451 -5.38 19.66 8.28
C CYS A 451 -4.39 20.65 7.65
N HIS A 452 -4.70 21.24 6.49
CA HIS A 452 -3.82 22.13 5.74
C HIS A 452 -4.33 23.57 5.65
N GLY A 453 -5.43 23.89 6.29
CA GLY A 453 -5.98 25.24 6.33
C GLY A 453 -5.09 26.23 7.07
N PRO A 454 -5.31 27.56 6.90
CA PRO A 454 -4.43 28.60 7.46
C PRO A 454 -4.30 28.54 8.99
N LEU A 455 -5.30 28.01 9.68
CA LEU A 455 -5.35 27.92 11.14
C LEU A 455 -5.03 26.51 11.67
N SER A 456 -4.75 25.55 10.79
CA SER A 456 -4.47 24.17 11.21
C SER A 456 -3.16 24.06 11.97
N LEU A 457 -3.11 23.13 12.94
CA LEU A 457 -1.92 22.77 13.71
C LEU A 457 -1.31 21.45 13.22
N ASN A 458 -1.97 20.73 12.29
CA ASN A 458 -1.69 19.33 12.00
C ASN A 458 -0.92 19.08 10.69
N GLY A 459 -0.58 20.12 9.92
CA GLY A 459 0.12 19.94 8.65
C GLY A 459 0.73 21.24 8.11
N PRO A 460 1.41 21.18 6.96
CA PRO A 460 1.83 22.39 6.26
C PRO A 460 0.60 23.25 5.96
N ARG A 461 0.68 24.51 6.35
CA ARG A 461 -0.44 25.44 6.16
C ARG A 461 -0.42 26.02 4.76
N THR A 462 -1.60 26.09 4.16
CA THR A 462 -1.81 26.96 2.99
C THR A 462 -2.11 28.38 3.46
N GLY A 463 -1.84 29.39 2.61
CA GLY A 463 -2.47 30.69 2.73
C GLY A 463 -3.98 30.60 2.39
N THR A 464 -4.56 31.69 1.91
CA THR A 464 -5.91 31.60 1.30
C THR A 464 -5.84 30.71 0.06
N ILE A 465 -6.97 30.12 -0.33
CA ILE A 465 -7.04 29.26 -1.52
C ILE A 465 -6.55 30.03 -2.76
N GLU A 466 -6.92 31.30 -2.90
CA GLU A 466 -6.56 32.12 -4.03
C GLU A 466 -5.06 32.45 -4.07
N GLU A 467 -4.46 32.75 -2.93
CA GLU A 467 -3.01 32.98 -2.80
C GLU A 467 -2.22 31.71 -3.11
N HIS A 468 -2.69 30.55 -2.61
CA HIS A 468 -2.01 29.27 -2.82
C HIS A 468 -2.14 28.77 -4.27
N THR A 469 -3.34 28.86 -4.85
CA THR A 469 -3.64 28.24 -6.15
C THR A 469 -3.46 29.19 -7.33
N HIS A 470 -3.40 30.50 -7.07
CA HIS A 470 -3.44 31.56 -8.09
C HIS A 470 -4.65 31.46 -9.03
N HIS A 471 -5.74 30.87 -8.53
CA HIS A 471 -7.01 30.75 -9.22
C HIS A 471 -8.13 31.36 -8.38
N LYS A 472 -9.13 31.94 -9.06
CA LYS A 472 -10.30 32.49 -8.39
C LYS A 472 -11.01 31.41 -7.58
N LYS A 473 -11.30 31.67 -6.31
CA LYS A 473 -12.03 30.78 -5.43
C LYS A 473 -13.32 30.28 -6.07
N GLY A 474 -13.56 28.98 -5.99
CA GLY A 474 -14.71 28.31 -6.59
C GLY A 474 -14.55 27.96 -8.08
N SER A 475 -13.44 28.35 -8.72
CA SER A 475 -13.11 27.85 -10.06
C SER A 475 -12.53 26.43 -10.00
N ALA A 476 -12.50 25.71 -11.14
CA ALA A 476 -11.95 24.36 -11.21
C ALA A 476 -10.46 24.29 -10.77
N GLY A 477 -9.66 25.33 -11.06
CA GLY A 477 -8.26 25.40 -10.69
C GLY A 477 -8.01 25.73 -9.22
N SER A 478 -9.05 26.17 -8.47
CA SER A 478 -8.91 26.45 -7.04
C SER A 478 -9.13 25.23 -6.15
N SER A 479 -9.51 24.07 -6.72
CA SER A 479 -9.70 22.84 -5.95
C SER A 479 -8.36 22.15 -5.66
N CYS A 480 -8.14 21.79 -4.40
CA CYS A 480 -6.92 21.10 -3.93
C CYS A 480 -6.63 19.85 -4.75
N ILE A 481 -7.67 19.06 -5.00
CA ILE A 481 -7.56 17.79 -5.73
C ILE A 481 -7.29 17.96 -7.24
N ALA A 482 -7.44 19.17 -7.79
CA ALA A 482 -7.09 19.44 -9.18
C ALA A 482 -5.57 19.34 -9.41
N CYS A 483 -4.78 19.78 -8.41
CA CYS A 483 -3.33 19.82 -8.47
C CYS A 483 -2.66 18.66 -7.74
N HIS A 484 -3.16 18.29 -6.54
CA HIS A 484 -2.53 17.29 -5.67
C HIS A 484 -3.08 15.87 -5.85
N MET A 485 -4.17 15.69 -6.58
CA MET A 485 -4.74 14.39 -6.95
C MET A 485 -5.18 14.40 -8.43
N PRO A 486 -4.25 14.62 -9.37
CA PRO A 486 -4.61 14.69 -10.78
C PRO A 486 -5.22 13.38 -11.26
N ARG A 487 -6.09 13.45 -12.27
CA ARG A 487 -6.66 12.25 -12.91
C ARG A 487 -5.69 11.73 -13.95
N ILE A 488 -4.85 10.78 -13.56
CA ILE A 488 -3.79 10.22 -14.41
C ILE A 488 -3.77 8.69 -14.43
N GLU A 489 -4.43 8.01 -13.48
CA GLU A 489 -4.54 6.56 -13.47
C GLU A 489 -5.62 6.09 -14.46
N THR A 490 -5.25 5.24 -15.41
CA THR A 490 -6.16 4.75 -16.47
C THR A 490 -7.02 3.59 -15.98
N THR A 491 -8.34 3.65 -16.18
CA THR A 491 -9.27 2.56 -15.85
C THR A 491 -9.85 1.86 -17.09
N ILE A 492 -10.36 2.60 -18.06
CA ILE A 492 -10.84 2.07 -19.36
C ILE A 492 -10.71 3.18 -20.41
N ALA A 493 -10.12 2.89 -21.54
CA ALA A 493 -9.86 3.87 -22.59
C ALA A 493 -9.16 5.13 -22.03
N ASP A 494 -9.75 6.31 -22.22
CA ASP A 494 -9.28 7.59 -21.73
C ASP A 494 -9.87 7.97 -20.35
N VAL A 495 -10.74 7.13 -19.78
CA VAL A 495 -11.29 7.37 -18.43
C VAL A 495 -10.21 7.18 -17.38
N LYS A 496 -9.95 8.25 -16.64
CA LYS A 496 -8.90 8.30 -15.62
C LYS A 496 -9.47 8.55 -14.24
N VAL A 497 -8.85 7.93 -13.24
CA VAL A 497 -9.11 8.14 -11.81
C VAL A 497 -7.97 8.91 -11.17
N ARG A 498 -8.14 9.34 -9.92
CA ARG A 498 -7.21 10.22 -9.25
C ARG A 498 -6.03 9.46 -8.64
N ALA A 499 -4.83 10.01 -8.82
CA ALA A 499 -3.64 9.59 -8.08
C ALA A 499 -3.77 9.91 -6.58
N HIS A 500 -3.14 9.09 -5.75
CA HIS A 500 -3.16 9.19 -4.28
C HIS A 500 -1.78 9.42 -3.65
N THR A 501 -0.80 9.85 -4.45
CA THR A 501 0.51 10.29 -3.92
C THR A 501 0.41 11.62 -3.18
N PHE A 502 -0.61 12.42 -3.47
CA PHE A 502 -0.80 13.81 -3.03
C PHE A 502 0.35 14.75 -3.40
N ALA A 503 1.25 14.28 -4.26
CA ALA A 503 2.37 15.07 -4.75
C ALA A 503 1.89 16.06 -5.83
N PHE A 504 2.52 17.23 -5.86
CA PHE A 504 2.36 18.15 -6.97
C PHE A 504 3.33 17.76 -8.08
N ILE A 505 2.78 17.32 -9.21
CA ILE A 505 3.58 16.96 -10.39
C ILE A 505 3.99 18.25 -11.11
N THR A 506 5.29 18.54 -11.09
CA THR A 506 5.84 19.77 -11.70
C THR A 506 5.92 19.67 -13.23
N PRO A 507 5.94 20.79 -13.95
CA PRO A 507 6.21 20.79 -15.39
C PRO A 507 7.55 20.12 -15.75
N ALA A 508 8.58 20.28 -14.90
CA ALA A 508 9.88 19.63 -15.09
C ALA A 508 9.78 18.10 -15.02
N MET A 509 8.94 17.55 -14.14
CA MET A 509 8.66 16.11 -14.10
C MET A 509 7.98 15.63 -15.39
N THR A 510 7.08 16.45 -15.97
CA THR A 510 6.48 16.15 -17.27
C THR A 510 7.53 16.10 -18.37
N ASP A 511 8.45 17.04 -18.42
CA ASP A 511 9.52 17.08 -19.43
C ASP A 511 10.44 15.86 -19.30
N LYS A 512 10.80 15.50 -18.07
CA LYS A 512 11.72 14.40 -17.77
C LYS A 512 11.07 13.03 -17.88
N TYR A 513 9.92 12.84 -17.25
CA TYR A 513 9.30 11.54 -17.04
C TYR A 513 8.02 11.29 -17.87
N LYS A 514 7.60 12.28 -18.66
CA LYS A 514 6.38 12.22 -19.49
C LYS A 514 5.09 11.97 -18.69
N ILE A 515 5.09 12.25 -17.40
CA ILE A 515 3.90 12.20 -16.53
C ILE A 515 3.06 13.46 -16.73
N PRO A 516 1.74 13.37 -16.88
CA PRO A 516 0.89 14.55 -17.02
C PRO A 516 0.91 15.43 -15.77
N ASN A 517 1.17 16.73 -15.91
CA ASN A 517 1.04 17.69 -14.82
C ASN A 517 -0.33 18.37 -14.81
N PRO A 518 -0.78 18.87 -13.65
CA PRO A 518 -2.10 19.49 -13.54
C PRO A 518 -2.27 20.78 -14.35
N CYS A 519 -1.20 21.54 -14.59
CA CYS A 519 -1.29 22.78 -15.36
C CYS A 519 -1.72 22.51 -16.81
N THR A 520 -0.94 21.71 -17.53
CA THR A 520 -1.20 21.42 -18.96
C THR A 520 -2.38 20.48 -19.17
N THR A 521 -2.82 19.75 -18.14
CA THR A 521 -4.07 18.97 -18.20
C THR A 521 -5.30 19.87 -18.31
N CYS A 522 -5.30 21.02 -17.64
CA CYS A 522 -6.40 21.99 -17.72
C CYS A 522 -6.15 23.07 -18.77
N HIS A 523 -4.92 23.57 -18.90
CA HIS A 523 -4.49 24.54 -19.90
C HIS A 523 -3.87 23.80 -21.10
N ALA A 524 -4.72 23.05 -21.81
CA ALA A 524 -4.30 22.12 -22.88
C ALA A 524 -3.65 22.83 -24.10
N ASP A 525 -3.86 24.13 -24.26
CA ASP A 525 -3.24 24.99 -25.29
C ASP A 525 -1.85 25.51 -24.87
N LYS A 526 -1.42 25.26 -23.64
CA LYS A 526 -0.14 25.74 -23.08
C LYS A 526 0.91 24.63 -23.02
N THR A 527 2.16 25.06 -22.98
CA THR A 527 3.34 24.17 -22.87
C THR A 527 3.82 24.04 -21.42
N THR A 528 4.69 23.07 -21.17
CA THR A 528 5.38 22.94 -19.88
C THR A 528 6.28 24.14 -19.59
N ALA A 529 6.88 24.74 -20.61
CA ALA A 529 7.66 25.98 -20.48
C ALA A 529 6.81 27.15 -19.95
N TRP A 530 5.59 27.31 -20.47
CA TRP A 530 4.64 28.29 -19.95
C TRP A 530 4.30 28.01 -18.47
N ALA A 531 4.02 26.77 -18.13
CA ALA A 531 3.68 26.40 -16.77
C ALA A 531 4.85 26.61 -15.79
N THR A 532 6.08 26.33 -16.22
CA THR A 532 7.30 26.59 -15.45
C THR A 532 7.47 28.09 -15.21
N GLU A 533 7.28 28.92 -16.24
CA GLU A 533 7.37 30.36 -16.11
C GLU A 533 6.29 30.93 -15.18
N ALA A 534 5.04 30.44 -15.28
CA ALA A 534 3.97 30.80 -14.35
C ALA A 534 4.33 30.48 -12.90
N LEU A 535 4.88 29.30 -12.64
CA LEU A 535 5.30 28.88 -11.29
C LEU A 535 6.45 29.73 -10.72
N ARG A 536 7.32 30.30 -11.56
CA ARG A 536 8.39 31.19 -11.10
C ARG A 536 7.87 32.48 -10.47
N HIS A 537 6.70 32.91 -10.87
CA HIS A 537 6.04 34.09 -10.32
C HIS A 537 5.23 33.83 -9.06
N TRP A 538 5.10 32.57 -8.63
CA TRP A 538 4.40 32.25 -7.40
C TRP A 538 5.30 32.54 -6.18
N PRO A 539 4.86 33.39 -5.22
CA PRO A 539 5.69 33.82 -4.10
C PRO A 539 6.02 32.70 -3.12
N GLU A 540 5.09 31.78 -2.93
CA GLU A 540 5.24 30.63 -2.04
C GLU A 540 5.64 29.38 -2.83
N ARG A 541 6.86 29.29 -3.28
CA ARG A 541 7.37 28.07 -3.92
C ARG A 541 8.20 27.25 -2.97
N SER A 542 7.88 25.97 -2.91
CA SER A 542 8.79 24.99 -2.35
C SER A 542 10.09 25.01 -3.17
N PRO A 543 11.28 24.94 -2.53
CA PRO A 543 12.55 24.81 -3.25
C PRO A 543 12.60 23.61 -4.21
N TRP A 544 11.73 22.63 -4.03
CA TRP A 544 11.59 21.44 -4.87
C TRP A 544 10.76 21.62 -6.15
N ARG A 545 10.19 22.81 -6.39
CA ARG A 545 9.24 23.04 -7.50
C ARG A 545 9.85 23.49 -8.82
N THR A 546 11.10 23.88 -8.84
CA THR A 546 11.69 24.59 -9.99
C THR A 546 12.85 23.88 -10.65
N ASP A 547 13.27 22.76 -10.12
CA ASP A 547 14.44 22.05 -10.65
C ASP A 547 14.10 20.73 -11.32
#